data_d8e227bed71b4df9c7a70c6eb00982e3
#
_entry.id   d8e227bed71b4df9c7a70c6eb00982e3
#
_cell.length_a   1.000
_cell.length_b   1.000
_cell.length_c   1.000
_cell.angle_alpha   90.00
_cell.angle_beta   90.00
_cell.angle_gamma   90.00
#
_symmetry.space_group_name_H-M   'P 1'
#
loop_
_entity.id
_entity.type
_entity.pdbx_description
1 polymer ?
#
loop_
_entity_poly.entity_id
_entity_poly.type
_entity_poly.pdbx_seq_one_letter_code
_entity_poly.pdbx_strand_id
1 'polypeptide(L)'
;MNKLILCVCGGGINTSANAKITIQDYIEDMGIYDIEVRHAMIGDIETLNGRKNMVVVWMTQKNEEYNAPGFQGITYLIGTKKKKAALTKEIIEKMDEIYVEL
;
A
#
# COMPACT_ATOMS: atom_id res chain seq x y z
N MET A 1 -6.97 12.91 -4.40
CA MET A 1 -5.60 12.59 -4.79
C MET A 1 -5.60 11.47 -5.82
N ASN A 2 -4.69 11.54 -6.77
CA ASN A 2 -4.64 10.60 -7.89
C ASN A 2 -3.91 9.29 -7.53
N LYS A 3 -2.88 9.37 -6.69
CA LYS A 3 -2.07 8.21 -6.28
C LYS A 3 -2.64 7.58 -5.02
N LEU A 4 -2.77 6.25 -5.02
CA LEU A 4 -3.33 5.50 -3.90
C LEU A 4 -2.43 4.33 -3.51
N ILE A 5 -2.11 4.23 -2.23
CA ILE A 5 -1.54 3.02 -1.64
C ILE A 5 -2.66 2.38 -0.82
N LEU A 6 -3.03 1.15 -1.17
CA LEU A 6 -4.12 0.42 -0.52
C LEU A 6 -3.56 -0.74 0.30
N CYS A 7 -3.75 -0.68 1.61
CA CYS A 7 -3.33 -1.75 2.52
C CYS A 7 -4.51 -2.69 2.73
N VAL A 8 -4.33 -3.99 2.44
CA VAL A 8 -5.41 -4.98 2.43
C VAL A 8 -5.14 -6.08 3.46
N CYS A 9 -6.13 -6.37 4.28
CA CYS A 9 -6.07 -7.50 5.23
C CYS A 9 -7.22 -8.48 5.00
N GLY A 10 -7.00 -9.72 5.45
CA GLY A 10 -7.96 -10.82 5.22
C GLY A 10 -9.09 -10.91 6.23
N GLY A 11 -8.91 -10.42 7.45
CA GLY A 11 -9.93 -10.55 8.47
C GLY A 11 -9.73 -9.69 9.71
N GLY A 12 -8.53 -9.19 9.94
CA GLY A 12 -8.25 -8.32 11.07
C GLY A 12 -7.94 -6.92 10.60
N ILE A 13 -8.85 -5.98 10.80
CA ILE A 13 -8.69 -4.61 10.32
C ILE A 13 -7.45 -3.90 10.91
N ASN A 14 -7.04 -4.29 12.11
CA ASN A 14 -5.91 -3.68 12.81
C ASN A 14 -4.59 -3.80 12.04
N THR A 15 -4.40 -4.90 11.34
CA THR A 15 -3.19 -5.17 10.57
C THR A 15 -3.00 -4.17 9.45
N SER A 16 -4.05 -3.97 8.64
CA SER A 16 -4.01 -3.01 7.52
C SER A 16 -4.01 -1.57 8.01
N ALA A 17 -4.72 -1.28 9.12
CA ALA A 17 -4.71 0.05 9.71
C ALA A 17 -3.33 0.44 10.22
N ASN A 18 -2.61 -0.49 10.86
CA ASN A 18 -1.25 -0.26 11.34
C ASN A 18 -0.28 -0.02 10.17
N ALA A 19 -0.41 -0.80 9.11
CA ALA A 19 0.40 -0.61 7.91
C ALA A 19 0.15 0.77 7.28
N LYS A 20 -1.12 1.17 7.20
CA LYS A 20 -1.50 2.49 6.69
C LYS A 20 -0.81 3.61 7.48
N ILE A 21 -0.89 3.56 8.82
CA ILE A 21 -0.30 4.57 9.68
C ILE A 21 1.21 4.63 9.48
N THR A 22 1.86 3.48 9.45
CA THR A 22 3.31 3.38 9.28
C THR A 22 3.75 3.97 7.94
N ILE A 23 3.08 3.60 6.86
CA ILE A 23 3.39 4.11 5.52
C ILE A 23 3.16 5.62 5.47
N GLN A 24 2.06 6.08 6.05
CA GLN A 24 1.73 7.50 6.07
C GLN A 24 2.80 8.32 6.79
N ASP A 25 3.28 7.83 7.93
CA ASP A 25 4.36 8.48 8.67
C ASP A 25 5.65 8.56 7.85
N TYR A 26 6.02 7.49 7.15
CA TYR A 26 7.22 7.47 6.33
C TYR A 26 7.13 8.44 5.14
N ILE A 27 5.99 8.47 4.45
CA ILE A 27 5.87 9.37 3.30
C ILE A 27 5.81 10.84 3.72
N GLU A 28 5.22 11.13 4.88
CA GLU A 28 5.25 12.48 5.44
C GLU A 28 6.68 12.92 5.79
N ASP A 29 7.47 12.02 6.39
CA ASP A 29 8.87 12.28 6.69
C ASP A 29 9.70 12.52 5.43
N MET A 30 9.31 11.92 4.31
CA MET A 30 9.96 12.12 3.01
C MET A 30 9.47 13.38 2.30
N GLY A 31 8.50 14.10 2.86
CA GLY A 31 7.91 15.27 2.24
C GLY A 31 6.96 14.98 1.10
N ILE A 32 6.37 13.79 1.08
CA ILE A 32 5.44 13.36 0.03
C ILE A 32 4.01 13.56 0.53
N TYR A 33 3.24 14.40 -0.15
CA TYR A 33 1.88 14.75 0.27
C TYR A 33 0.82 14.51 -0.80
N ASP A 34 1.20 13.93 -1.94
CA ASP A 34 0.30 13.70 -3.07
C ASP A 34 -0.16 12.24 -3.21
N ILE A 35 0.10 11.43 -2.20
CA ILE A 35 -0.31 10.02 -2.17
C ILE A 35 -1.33 9.82 -1.06
N GLU A 36 -2.47 9.26 -1.40
CA GLU A 36 -3.47 8.83 -0.42
C GLU A 36 -3.14 7.42 0.05
N VAL A 37 -3.24 7.17 1.34
CA VAL A 37 -3.05 5.83 1.92
C VAL A 37 -4.37 5.41 2.57
N ARG A 38 -4.89 4.25 2.17
CA ARG A 38 -6.11 3.68 2.72
C ARG A 38 -5.87 2.26 3.18
N HIS A 39 -6.77 1.76 4.04
CA HIS A 39 -6.82 0.35 4.39
C HIS A 39 -8.20 -0.21 4.05
N ALA A 40 -8.25 -1.51 3.74
CA ALA A 40 -9.50 -2.18 3.39
C ALA A 40 -9.39 -3.68 3.71
N MET A 41 -10.55 -4.32 3.85
CA MET A 41 -10.64 -5.77 3.94
C MET A 41 -10.68 -6.36 2.54
N ILE A 42 -10.21 -7.60 2.39
CA ILE A 42 -10.11 -8.27 1.09
C ILE A 42 -11.46 -8.34 0.37
N GLY A 43 -12.57 -8.42 1.11
CA GLY A 43 -13.91 -8.47 0.53
C GLY A 43 -14.38 -7.15 -0.06
N ASP A 44 -13.68 -6.05 0.19
CA ASP A 44 -14.13 -4.70 -0.18
C ASP A 44 -13.31 -4.08 -1.31
N ILE A 45 -12.36 -4.81 -1.88
CA ILE A 45 -11.41 -4.22 -2.84
C ILE A 45 -11.76 -4.43 -4.30
N GLU A 46 -12.79 -5.21 -4.61
CA GLU A 46 -13.13 -5.51 -5.99
C GLU A 46 -13.55 -4.27 -6.79
N THR A 47 -14.19 -3.32 -6.15
CA THR A 47 -14.60 -2.09 -6.81
C THR A 47 -13.41 -1.22 -7.25
N LEU A 48 -12.23 -1.44 -6.66
CA LEU A 48 -11.01 -0.72 -7.00
C LEU A 48 -10.13 -1.49 -7.97
N ASN A 49 -10.51 -2.73 -8.32
CA ASN A 49 -9.71 -3.57 -9.21
C ASN A 49 -9.56 -2.88 -10.57
N GLY A 50 -8.31 -2.74 -11.01
CA GLY A 50 -8.01 -2.06 -12.26
C GLY A 50 -7.89 -0.54 -12.16
N ARG A 51 -8.05 0.04 -10.97
CA ARG A 51 -7.88 1.48 -10.77
C ARG A 51 -6.43 1.88 -11.12
N LYS A 52 -6.29 2.97 -11.86
CA LYS A 52 -4.96 3.51 -12.23
C LYS A 52 -4.29 4.17 -11.02
N ASN A 53 -2.98 4.22 -11.05
CA ASN A 53 -2.16 4.88 -10.02
C ASN A 53 -2.41 4.32 -8.61
N MET A 54 -2.54 2.99 -8.53
CA MET A 54 -2.75 2.29 -7.27
C MET A 54 -1.70 1.20 -7.09
N VAL A 55 -1.12 1.14 -5.90
CA VAL A 55 -0.24 0.06 -5.45
C VAL A 55 -0.89 -0.58 -4.24
N VAL A 56 -0.93 -1.91 -4.21
CA VAL A 56 -1.56 -2.66 -3.12
C VAL A 56 -0.48 -3.24 -2.20
N VAL A 57 -0.69 -3.07 -0.91
CA VAL A 57 0.15 -3.68 0.13
C VAL A 57 -0.69 -4.78 0.79
N TRP A 58 -0.33 -6.03 0.50
CA TRP A 58 -1.07 -7.19 0.98
C TRP A 58 -0.59 -7.58 2.37
N MET A 59 -1.43 -7.38 3.38
CA MET A 59 -1.18 -7.83 4.75
C MET A 59 -1.68 -9.25 4.99
N THR A 60 -2.13 -9.90 3.94
CA THR A 60 -2.54 -11.28 3.85
C THR A 60 -1.85 -11.91 2.65
N GLN A 61 -2.28 -13.08 2.21
CA GLN A 61 -1.73 -13.70 1.01
C GLN A 61 -1.98 -12.80 -0.21
N LYS A 62 -0.92 -12.55 -0.97
CA LYS A 62 -0.98 -11.73 -2.17
C LYS A 62 -1.88 -12.39 -3.21
N ASN A 63 -2.83 -11.63 -3.75
CA ASN A 63 -3.69 -12.07 -4.84
C ASN A 63 -3.06 -11.70 -6.18
N GLU A 64 -2.49 -12.69 -6.87
CA GLU A 64 -1.80 -12.47 -8.14
C GLU A 64 -2.76 -12.09 -9.28
N GLU A 65 -4.05 -12.34 -9.13
CA GLU A 65 -5.05 -12.01 -10.14
C GLU A 65 -5.57 -10.57 -10.01
N TYR A 66 -5.27 -9.91 -8.90
CA TYR A 66 -5.70 -8.53 -8.71
C TYR A 66 -4.93 -7.61 -9.64
N ASN A 67 -5.65 -6.76 -10.36
CA ASN A 67 -5.08 -5.94 -11.44
C ASN A 67 -4.45 -4.64 -10.91
N ALA A 68 -3.40 -4.79 -10.12
CA ALA A 68 -2.58 -3.69 -9.60
C ALA A 68 -1.25 -4.25 -9.13
N PRO A 69 -0.16 -3.45 -9.18
CA PRO A 69 1.11 -3.88 -8.57
C PRO A 69 0.91 -4.13 -7.09
N GLY A 70 1.44 -5.22 -6.58
CA GLY A 70 1.28 -5.61 -5.19
C GLY A 70 2.58 -5.92 -4.50
N PHE A 71 2.63 -5.63 -3.20
CA PHE A 71 3.74 -5.94 -2.32
C PHE A 71 3.22 -6.73 -1.13
N GLN A 72 4.02 -7.70 -0.65
CA GLN A 72 3.72 -8.39 0.60
C GLN A 72 4.10 -7.48 1.76
N GLY A 73 3.13 -7.19 2.62
CA GLY A 73 3.28 -6.18 3.67
C GLY A 73 3.62 -6.70 5.05
N ILE A 74 3.96 -7.98 5.19
CA ILE A 74 4.25 -8.56 6.52
C ILE A 74 5.39 -7.81 7.24
N THR A 75 6.29 -7.18 6.50
CA THR A 75 7.36 -6.37 7.05
C THR A 75 6.85 -5.26 7.96
N TYR A 76 5.67 -4.71 7.68
CA TYR A 76 5.08 -3.66 8.52
C TYR A 76 4.63 -4.17 9.90
N LEU A 77 4.49 -5.48 10.05
CA LEU A 77 4.14 -6.10 11.32
C LEU A 77 5.37 -6.51 12.13
N ILE A 78 6.33 -7.15 11.46
CA ILE A 78 7.43 -7.84 12.14
C ILE A 78 8.81 -7.33 11.76
N GLY A 79 8.91 -6.43 10.80
CA GLY A 79 10.19 -5.90 10.33
C GLY A 79 10.78 -4.82 11.22
N THR A 80 12.07 -4.55 11.04
CA THR A 80 12.75 -3.42 11.69
C THR A 80 12.36 -2.11 11.02
N LYS A 81 12.67 -0.99 11.65
CA LYS A 81 12.45 0.34 11.04
C LYS A 81 13.14 0.45 9.68
N LYS A 82 14.37 -0.06 9.57
CA LYS A 82 15.14 -0.02 8.34
C LYS A 82 14.43 -0.79 7.22
N LYS A 83 13.91 -1.97 7.51
CA LYS A 83 13.20 -2.80 6.53
C LYS A 83 11.88 -2.17 6.13
N LYS A 84 11.15 -1.59 7.08
CA LYS A 84 9.89 -0.88 6.79
C LYS A 84 10.13 0.32 5.89
N ALA A 85 11.17 1.10 6.16
CA ALA A 85 11.53 2.25 5.33
C ALA A 85 11.93 1.81 3.92
N ALA A 86 12.71 0.73 3.80
CA ALA A 86 13.12 0.19 2.51
C ALA A 86 11.92 -0.27 1.69
N LEU A 87 10.97 -0.97 2.31
CA LEU A 87 9.75 -1.41 1.63
C LEU A 87 8.91 -0.22 1.17
N THR A 88 8.76 0.79 2.02
CA THR A 88 8.01 2.00 1.66
C THR A 88 8.64 2.70 0.46
N LYS A 89 9.96 2.76 0.43
CA LYS A 89 10.69 3.33 -0.71
C LYS A 89 10.42 2.57 -2.00
N GLU A 90 10.42 1.24 -1.95
CA GLU A 90 10.10 0.40 -3.10
C GLU A 90 8.67 0.65 -3.60
N ILE A 91 7.72 0.81 -2.68
CA ILE A 91 6.32 1.10 -3.02
C ILE A 91 6.22 2.44 -3.73
N ILE A 92 6.91 3.45 -3.23
CA ILE A 92 6.91 4.78 -3.83
C ILE A 92 7.56 4.75 -5.22
N GLU A 93 8.66 4.03 -5.38
CA GLU A 93 9.31 3.86 -6.67
C GLU A 93 8.38 3.18 -7.68
N LYS A 94 7.64 2.16 -7.25
CA LYS A 94 6.65 1.50 -8.11
C LYS A 94 5.51 2.45 -8.48
N MET A 95 5.06 3.26 -7.54
CA MET A 95 4.03 4.27 -7.81
C MET A 95 4.48 5.26 -8.88
N ASP A 96 5.72 5.74 -8.80
CA ASP A 96 6.27 6.65 -9.80
C ASP A 96 6.43 5.97 -11.16
N GLU A 97 6.78 4.69 -11.17
CA GLU A 97 6.93 3.90 -12.40
C GLU A 97 5.61 3.73 -13.14
N ILE A 98 4.52 3.46 -12.40
CA ILE A 98 3.21 3.20 -13.00
C ILE A 98 2.36 4.45 -13.19
N TYR A 99 2.80 5.58 -12.67
CA TYR A 99 1.99 6.79 -12.66
C TYR A 99 1.61 7.24 -14.06
N VAL A 100 0.32 7.49 -14.27
CA VAL A 100 -0.21 8.10 -15.48
C VAL A 100 -1.01 9.34 -15.08
N GLU A 101 -0.84 10.41 -15.81
CA GLU A 101 -1.59 11.64 -15.58
C GLU A 101 -3.01 11.46 -16.12
N LEU A 102 -3.99 11.75 -15.26
CA LEU A 102 -5.40 11.60 -15.60
C LEU A 102 -6.07 12.94 -15.90
#